data_03ee05832808251f3eecbce524588e2e
#
_entry.id   03ee05832808251f3eecbce524588e2e
#
_cell.length_a   1.000
_cell.length_b   1.000
_cell.length_c   1.000
_cell.angle_alpha   90.00
_cell.angle_beta   90.00
_cell.angle_gamma   90.00
#
_symmetry.space_group_name_H-M   'P 1'
#
loop_
_entity.id
_entity.type
_entity.pdbx_description
1 polymer ?
#
loop_
_entity_poly.entity_id
_entity_poly.type
_entity_poly.pdbx_seq_one_letter_code
_entity_poly.pdbx_strand_id
1 'polypeptide(L)'
;MWEFASGNTFGAVAFSSYGAFWVSYACILIPFFNIAAAYENPDEFFAALGNYFICIFYKSQGVAKLVGWFIFTGFLTVATIRSSIAFFGLFFTFTMNFMFLAIGYYKGANENFIKAGGGFGLATALFGWYNAVAALWNKGNSFITLPVGQFPWAEKGHPHVGSKPKNL
;
A
#
# COMPACT_ATOMS: atom_id res chain seq x y z
N MET A 1 7.46 12.28 6.92
CA MET A 1 8.03 13.21 7.92
C MET A 1 7.02 13.56 9.01
N TRP A 2 5.81 14.06 8.66
CA TRP A 2 4.78 14.41 9.65
C TRP A 2 4.34 13.23 10.52
N GLU A 3 4.09 12.09 9.91
CA GLU A 3 3.72 10.84 10.62
C GLU A 3 4.80 10.42 11.62
N PHE A 4 6.07 10.57 11.25
CA PHE A 4 7.19 10.27 12.14
C PHE A 4 7.24 11.24 13.34
N ALA A 5 7.00 12.53 13.09
CA ALA A 5 6.95 13.55 14.13
C ALA A 5 5.78 13.36 15.09
N SER A 6 4.66 12.78 14.60
CA SER A 6 3.48 12.42 15.43
C SER A 6 3.63 11.08 16.18
N GLY A 7 4.77 10.39 16.02
CA GLY A 7 5.02 9.09 16.63
C GLY A 7 4.40 7.91 15.90
N ASN A 8 3.79 8.13 14.73
CA ASN A 8 3.23 7.06 13.88
C ASN A 8 4.31 6.48 12.97
N THR A 9 5.19 5.66 13.52
CA THR A 9 6.27 5.02 12.74
C THR A 9 5.76 4.09 11.65
N PHE A 10 4.64 3.41 11.88
CA PHE A 10 4.00 2.56 10.87
C PHE A 10 3.54 3.38 9.66
N GLY A 11 2.79 4.45 9.88
CA GLY A 11 2.37 5.37 8.82
C GLY A 11 3.56 5.99 8.08
N ALA A 12 4.60 6.38 8.82
CA ALA A 12 5.82 6.92 8.24
C ALA A 12 6.48 5.93 7.26
N VAL A 13 6.63 4.66 7.65
CA VAL A 13 7.22 3.62 6.79
C VAL A 13 6.33 3.31 5.60
N ALA A 14 5.03 3.06 5.82
CA ALA A 14 4.10 2.71 4.76
C ALA A 14 3.98 3.82 3.71
N PHE A 15 3.66 5.04 4.12
CA PHE A 15 3.47 6.16 3.19
C PHE A 15 4.76 6.57 2.47
N SER A 16 5.92 6.51 3.16
CA SER A 16 7.20 6.80 2.51
C SER A 16 7.54 5.75 1.45
N SER A 17 7.34 4.48 1.74
CA SER A 17 7.65 3.39 0.81
C SER A 17 6.77 3.42 -0.43
N TYR A 18 5.46 3.52 -0.24
CA TYR A 18 4.51 3.62 -1.37
C TYR A 18 4.64 4.95 -2.11
N GLY A 19 4.88 6.06 -1.39
CA GLY A 19 5.13 7.36 -2.00
C GLY A 19 6.36 7.36 -2.88
N ALA A 20 7.49 6.81 -2.40
CA ALA A 20 8.72 6.68 -3.18
C ALA A 20 8.52 5.83 -4.44
N PHE A 21 7.76 4.74 -4.32
CA PHE A 21 7.38 3.91 -5.48
C PHE A 21 6.63 4.73 -6.53
N TRP A 22 5.58 5.46 -6.15
CA TRP A 22 4.78 6.25 -7.08
C TRP A 22 5.54 7.43 -7.69
N VAL A 23 6.41 8.10 -6.92
CA VAL A 23 7.28 9.17 -7.43
C VAL A 23 8.24 8.63 -8.48
N SER A 24 8.90 7.50 -8.21
CA SER A 24 9.81 6.89 -9.18
C SER A 24 9.09 6.41 -10.45
N TYR A 25 7.85 5.91 -10.32
CA TYR A 25 7.02 5.58 -11.48
C TYR A 25 6.61 6.83 -12.29
N ALA A 26 6.25 7.90 -11.61
CA ALA A 26 5.94 9.16 -12.27
C ALA A 26 7.14 9.69 -13.07
N CYS A 27 8.36 9.58 -12.54
CA CYS A 27 9.58 9.98 -13.28
C CYS A 27 9.76 9.22 -14.60
N ILE A 28 9.33 7.95 -14.67
CA ILE A 28 9.39 7.17 -15.91
C ILE A 28 8.41 7.72 -16.95
N LEU A 29 7.25 8.20 -16.50
CA LEU A 29 6.18 8.70 -17.39
C LEU A 29 6.35 10.16 -17.80
N ILE A 30 7.11 10.96 -17.04
CA ILE A 30 7.31 12.38 -17.33
C ILE A 30 8.19 12.55 -18.59
N PRO A 31 7.69 13.20 -19.66
CA PRO A 31 8.43 13.34 -20.91
C PRO A 31 9.78 14.07 -20.77
N PHE A 32 9.92 14.93 -19.77
CA PHE A 32 11.15 15.66 -19.50
C PHE A 32 12.35 14.73 -19.24
N PHE A 33 12.14 13.60 -18.58
CA PHE A 33 13.21 12.63 -18.32
C PHE A 33 13.52 11.74 -19.54
N ASN A 34 12.65 11.73 -20.53
CA ASN A 34 12.83 11.05 -21.83
C ASN A 34 13.27 9.58 -21.73
N ILE A 35 12.85 8.89 -20.66
CA ILE A 35 13.28 7.51 -20.38
C ILE A 35 12.80 6.55 -21.47
N ALA A 36 11.60 6.78 -22.02
CA ALA A 36 11.06 5.95 -23.09
C ALA A 36 11.91 6.01 -24.38
N ALA A 37 12.53 7.15 -24.70
CA ALA A 37 13.37 7.30 -25.87
C ALA A 37 14.75 6.61 -25.75
N ALA A 38 15.13 6.16 -24.57
CA ALA A 38 16.34 5.34 -24.39
C ALA A 38 16.19 3.91 -24.92
N TYR A 39 14.95 3.51 -25.29
CA TYR A 39 14.64 2.20 -25.84
C TYR A 39 14.38 2.33 -27.35
N GLU A 40 15.08 1.54 -28.17
CA GLU A 40 14.90 1.53 -29.63
C GLU A 40 13.55 0.89 -30.02
N ASN A 41 13.06 -0.04 -29.20
CA ASN A 41 11.82 -0.77 -29.43
C ASN A 41 10.81 -0.48 -28.32
N PRO A 42 9.56 -0.05 -28.66
CA PRO A 42 8.49 0.13 -27.68
C PRO A 42 8.22 -1.11 -26.81
N ASP A 43 8.36 -2.32 -27.37
CA ASP A 43 8.15 -3.56 -26.62
C ASP A 43 9.21 -3.76 -25.53
N GLU A 44 10.44 -3.30 -25.78
CA GLU A 44 11.51 -3.31 -24.76
C GLU A 44 11.23 -2.31 -23.64
N PHE A 45 10.70 -1.14 -23.97
CA PHE A 45 10.27 -0.16 -22.98
C PHE A 45 9.13 -0.72 -22.11
N PHE A 46 8.11 -1.34 -22.71
CA PHE A 46 7.03 -1.96 -21.97
C PHE A 46 7.51 -3.16 -21.13
N ALA A 47 8.45 -3.93 -21.64
CA ALA A 47 9.11 -4.99 -20.87
C ALA A 47 9.92 -4.43 -19.69
N ALA A 48 10.65 -3.33 -19.90
CA ALA A 48 11.40 -2.63 -18.85
C ALA A 48 10.46 -2.00 -17.83
N LEU A 49 9.34 -1.39 -18.26
CA LEU A 49 8.29 -0.87 -17.40
C LEU A 49 7.62 -2.00 -16.60
N GLY A 50 7.31 -3.12 -17.26
CA GLY A 50 6.92 -4.35 -16.59
C GLY A 50 7.98 -4.78 -15.56
N ASN A 51 9.25 -4.73 -15.93
CA ASN A 51 10.37 -4.99 -15.03
C ASN A 51 10.47 -3.97 -13.91
N TYR A 52 10.17 -2.72 -14.07
CA TYR A 52 10.10 -1.73 -12.98
C TYR A 52 9.02 -2.12 -11.95
N PHE A 53 7.85 -2.48 -12.37
CA PHE A 53 6.82 -3.06 -11.48
C PHE A 53 7.23 -4.42 -10.91
N ILE A 54 8.21 -5.04 -11.49
CA ILE A 54 8.63 -6.40 -11.26
C ILE A 54 10.03 -6.50 -10.64
N CYS A 55 10.89 -5.44 -10.58
CA CYS A 55 12.31 -5.34 -10.21
C CYS A 55 13.22 -6.55 -10.16
N ILE A 56 14.26 -6.32 -10.92
CA ILE A 56 15.61 -6.88 -10.84
C ILE A 56 15.70 -8.39 -11.00
N PHE A 57 15.85 -8.80 -12.20
CA PHE A 57 16.45 -9.97 -12.85
C PHE A 57 15.54 -10.75 -13.82
N TYR A 58 15.93 -10.70 -15.08
CA TYR A 58 15.73 -11.63 -16.20
C TYR A 58 14.51 -12.59 -16.20
N LYS A 59 13.72 -12.52 -17.23
CA LYS A 59 12.68 -13.43 -17.82
C LYS A 59 11.74 -14.30 -16.95
N SER A 60 12.02 -14.53 -15.67
CA SER A 60 11.13 -15.26 -14.74
C SER A 60 10.66 -14.40 -13.54
N GLN A 61 10.80 -13.08 -13.61
CA GLN A 61 10.94 -12.23 -12.42
C GLN A 61 9.78 -11.28 -12.17
N GLY A 62 8.74 -11.33 -13.00
CA GLY A 62 7.45 -10.75 -12.68
C GLY A 62 6.93 -11.22 -11.32
N VAL A 63 7.16 -12.48 -11.06
CA VAL A 63 6.78 -13.15 -9.82
C VAL A 63 7.58 -12.66 -8.62
N ALA A 64 8.90 -12.47 -8.75
CA ALA A 64 9.76 -12.17 -7.61
C ALA A 64 9.44 -10.82 -6.94
N LYS A 65 8.98 -9.81 -7.70
CA LYS A 65 8.56 -8.52 -7.12
C LYS A 65 7.19 -8.55 -6.49
N LEU A 66 6.26 -9.19 -7.17
CA LEU A 66 4.95 -9.42 -6.58
C LEU A 66 5.11 -10.20 -5.26
N VAL A 67 6.06 -11.14 -5.21
CA VAL A 67 6.44 -11.85 -3.98
C VAL A 67 7.13 -10.90 -2.99
N GLY A 68 8.02 -10.02 -3.41
CA GLY A 68 8.64 -9.02 -2.55
C GLY A 68 7.61 -8.06 -1.95
N TRP A 69 6.69 -7.54 -2.77
CA TRP A 69 5.58 -6.71 -2.31
C TRP A 69 4.59 -7.50 -1.45
N PHE A 70 4.33 -8.76 -1.78
CA PHE A 70 3.52 -9.66 -0.95
C PHE A 70 4.13 -9.81 0.45
N ILE A 71 5.43 -10.08 0.54
CA ILE A 71 6.13 -10.23 1.82
C ILE A 71 6.11 -8.92 2.60
N PHE A 72 6.48 -7.80 1.97
CA PHE A 72 6.49 -6.49 2.60
C PHE A 72 5.10 -6.09 3.11
N THR A 73 4.08 -6.20 2.27
CA THR A 73 2.70 -5.88 2.64
C THR A 73 2.15 -6.87 3.67
N GLY A 74 2.60 -8.13 3.63
CA GLY A 74 2.31 -9.15 4.65
C GLY A 74 2.83 -8.74 6.04
N PHE A 75 4.06 -8.25 6.14
CA PHE A 75 4.58 -7.70 7.41
C PHE A 75 3.76 -6.50 7.88
N LEU A 76 3.37 -5.60 6.97
CA LEU A 76 2.51 -4.49 7.32
C LEU A 76 1.12 -4.97 7.78
N THR A 77 0.55 -6.01 7.17
CA THR A 77 -0.71 -6.62 7.59
C THR A 77 -0.62 -7.13 9.02
N VAL A 78 0.47 -7.84 9.36
CA VAL A 78 0.69 -8.33 10.74
C VAL A 78 0.81 -7.14 11.72
N ALA A 79 1.50 -6.08 11.33
CA ALA A 79 1.62 -4.88 12.17
C ALA A 79 0.27 -4.18 12.42
N THR A 80 -0.68 -4.27 11.47
CA THR A 80 -2.02 -3.66 11.62
C THR A 80 -2.98 -4.44 12.50
N ILE A 81 -2.67 -5.67 12.91
CA ILE A 81 -3.49 -6.47 13.83
C ILE A 81 -3.70 -5.74 15.17
N ARG A 82 -2.80 -4.84 15.56
CA ARG A 82 -2.92 -4.00 16.76
C ARG A 82 -3.54 -2.62 16.52
N SER A 83 -4.07 -2.36 15.34
CA SER A 83 -4.67 -1.08 14.96
C SER A 83 -6.20 -1.17 14.88
N SER A 84 -6.78 -1.06 13.71
CA SER A 84 -8.23 -1.11 13.49
C SER A 84 -8.58 -2.18 12.45
N ILE A 85 -9.84 -2.68 12.54
CA ILE A 85 -10.36 -3.68 11.60
C ILE A 85 -10.33 -3.13 10.17
N ALA A 86 -10.69 -1.86 9.97
CA ALA A 86 -10.69 -1.24 8.65
C ALA A 86 -9.27 -1.13 8.07
N PHE A 87 -8.28 -0.81 8.90
CA PHE A 87 -6.89 -0.70 8.49
C PHE A 87 -6.25 -2.07 8.24
N PHE A 88 -6.57 -3.05 9.08
CA PHE A 88 -6.21 -4.45 8.85
C PHE A 88 -6.82 -4.98 7.54
N GLY A 89 -8.11 -4.72 7.29
CA GLY A 89 -8.80 -5.12 6.07
C GLY A 89 -8.13 -4.58 4.81
N LEU A 90 -7.67 -3.32 4.84
CA LEU A 90 -6.92 -2.69 3.76
C LEU A 90 -5.64 -3.48 3.43
N PHE A 91 -4.77 -3.69 4.41
CA PHE A 91 -3.49 -4.37 4.17
C PHE A 91 -3.66 -5.86 3.89
N PHE A 92 -4.67 -6.51 4.47
CA PHE A 92 -4.99 -7.90 4.19
C PHE A 92 -5.43 -8.10 2.73
N THR A 93 -6.38 -7.28 2.25
CA THR A 93 -6.84 -7.37 0.85
C THR A 93 -5.72 -7.01 -0.12
N PHE A 94 -4.85 -6.07 0.26
CA PHE A 94 -3.69 -5.69 -0.54
C PHE A 94 -2.65 -6.82 -0.62
N THR A 95 -2.41 -7.52 0.47
CA THR A 95 -1.55 -8.72 0.50
C THR A 95 -2.11 -9.82 -0.40
N MET A 96 -3.42 -10.08 -0.33
CA MET A 96 -4.09 -11.06 -1.19
C MET A 96 -3.99 -10.66 -2.66
N ASN A 97 -4.14 -9.38 -3.00
CA ASN A 97 -3.95 -8.89 -4.36
C ASN A 97 -2.57 -9.27 -4.91
N PHE A 98 -1.49 -8.98 -4.19
CA PHE A 98 -0.13 -9.34 -4.63
C PHE A 98 0.06 -10.85 -4.73
N MET A 99 -0.48 -11.62 -3.81
CA MET A 99 -0.41 -13.07 -3.83
C MET A 99 -1.06 -13.66 -5.08
N PHE A 100 -2.29 -13.27 -5.37
CA PHE A 100 -3.02 -13.79 -6.53
C PHE A 100 -2.39 -13.36 -7.86
N LEU A 101 -1.91 -12.12 -7.95
CA LEU A 101 -1.16 -11.67 -9.12
C LEU A 101 0.14 -12.44 -9.30
N ALA A 102 0.90 -12.67 -8.23
CA ALA A 102 2.13 -13.45 -8.28
C ALA A 102 1.88 -14.88 -8.80
N ILE A 103 0.86 -15.56 -8.25
CA ILE A 103 0.47 -16.90 -8.68
C ILE A 103 0.00 -16.88 -10.15
N GLY A 104 -0.81 -15.89 -10.53
CA GLY A 104 -1.32 -15.74 -11.89
C GLY A 104 -0.20 -15.64 -12.92
N TYR A 105 0.76 -14.77 -12.68
CA TYR A 105 1.91 -14.60 -13.57
C TYR A 105 2.87 -15.79 -13.53
N TYR A 106 3.07 -16.41 -12.36
CA TYR A 106 3.88 -17.64 -12.27
C TYR A 106 3.31 -18.78 -13.12
N LYS A 107 1.98 -18.89 -13.19
CA LYS A 107 1.28 -19.90 -14.01
C LYS A 107 1.07 -19.47 -15.47
N GLY A 108 1.96 -18.65 -16.03
CA GLY A 108 1.88 -18.24 -17.43
C GLY A 108 0.72 -17.28 -17.73
N ALA A 109 0.50 -16.30 -16.86
CA ALA A 109 -0.58 -15.31 -16.96
C ALA A 109 -1.99 -15.92 -16.91
N ASN A 110 -2.21 -16.82 -15.95
CA ASN A 110 -3.51 -17.44 -15.74
C ASN A 110 -4.59 -16.41 -15.39
N GLU A 111 -5.57 -16.27 -16.26
CA GLU A 111 -6.58 -15.20 -16.23
C GLU A 111 -7.43 -15.22 -14.95
N ASN A 112 -7.76 -16.41 -14.43
CA ASN A 112 -8.59 -16.53 -13.23
C ASN A 112 -7.89 -15.96 -11.99
N PHE A 113 -6.59 -16.23 -11.84
CA PHE A 113 -5.80 -15.68 -10.73
C PHE A 113 -5.59 -14.17 -10.87
N ILE A 114 -5.37 -13.68 -12.10
CA ILE A 114 -5.23 -12.24 -12.36
C ILE A 114 -6.54 -11.50 -12.07
N LYS A 115 -7.68 -12.05 -12.47
CA LYS A 115 -9.00 -11.48 -12.17
C LYS A 115 -9.28 -11.48 -10.66
N ALA A 116 -8.95 -12.57 -9.97
CA ALA A 116 -9.07 -12.63 -8.51
C ALA A 116 -8.18 -11.56 -7.83
N GLY A 117 -6.93 -11.43 -8.26
CA GLY A 117 -6.03 -10.37 -7.80
C GLY A 117 -6.64 -8.98 -8.01
N GLY A 118 -7.13 -8.68 -9.22
CA GLY A 118 -7.81 -7.42 -9.52
C GLY A 118 -9.02 -7.15 -8.61
N GLY A 119 -9.83 -8.17 -8.31
CA GLY A 119 -10.94 -8.08 -7.37
C GLY A 119 -10.49 -7.68 -5.96
N PHE A 120 -9.43 -8.30 -5.45
CA PHE A 120 -8.82 -7.88 -4.18
C PHE A 120 -8.23 -6.48 -4.24
N GLY A 121 -7.68 -6.04 -5.38
CA GLY A 121 -7.22 -4.68 -5.60
C GLY A 121 -8.35 -3.65 -5.50
N LEU A 122 -9.52 -3.93 -6.06
CA LEU A 122 -10.72 -3.08 -5.90
C LEU A 122 -11.18 -3.02 -4.44
N ALA A 123 -11.21 -4.15 -3.74
CA ALA A 123 -11.53 -4.18 -2.31
C ALA A 123 -10.54 -3.33 -1.50
N THR A 124 -9.24 -3.41 -1.82
CA THR A 124 -8.20 -2.58 -1.19
C THR A 124 -8.48 -1.09 -1.39
N ALA A 125 -8.87 -0.67 -2.60
CA ALA A 125 -9.20 0.73 -2.89
C ALA A 125 -10.40 1.21 -2.07
N LEU A 126 -11.45 0.39 -1.93
CA LEU A 126 -12.61 0.72 -1.10
C LEU A 126 -12.24 0.86 0.38
N PHE A 127 -11.44 -0.06 0.94
CA PHE A 127 -10.91 0.08 2.29
C PHE A 127 -10.02 1.32 2.44
N GLY A 128 -9.23 1.64 1.42
CA GLY A 128 -8.39 2.84 1.40
C GLY A 128 -9.22 4.12 1.49
N TRP A 129 -10.26 4.22 0.68
CA TRP A 129 -11.20 5.36 0.72
C TRP A 129 -11.94 5.45 2.05
N TYR A 130 -12.42 4.31 2.56
CA TYR A 130 -13.08 4.27 3.86
C TYR A 130 -12.17 4.79 4.98
N ASN A 131 -10.93 4.30 5.05
CA ASN A 131 -9.96 4.75 6.04
C ASN A 131 -9.61 6.24 5.89
N ALA A 132 -9.48 6.74 4.65
CA ALA A 132 -9.21 8.15 4.38
C ALA A 132 -10.36 9.04 4.86
N VAL A 133 -11.61 8.68 4.55
CA VAL A 133 -12.79 9.43 5.00
C VAL A 133 -12.93 9.34 6.52
N ALA A 134 -12.70 8.17 7.12
CA ALA A 134 -12.75 8.00 8.57
C ALA A 134 -11.69 8.83 9.30
N ALA A 135 -10.50 9.01 8.71
CA ALA A 135 -9.46 9.87 9.27
C ALA A 135 -9.82 11.37 9.18
N LEU A 136 -10.50 11.78 8.10
CA LEU A 136 -10.96 13.16 7.92
C LEU A 136 -12.16 13.49 8.83
N TRP A 137 -13.07 12.53 9.03
CA TRP A 137 -14.27 12.71 9.84
C TRP A 137 -14.01 12.33 11.29
N ASN A 138 -13.39 13.23 12.03
CA ASN A 138 -13.11 13.09 13.45
C ASN A 138 -13.99 14.04 14.29
N LYS A 139 -14.01 13.81 15.61
CA LYS A 139 -14.84 14.59 16.54
C LYS A 139 -14.53 16.09 16.57
N GLY A 140 -13.38 16.50 16.02
CA GLY A 140 -12.98 17.91 16.00
C GLY A 140 -13.48 18.68 14.78
N ASN A 141 -13.84 17.99 13.69
CA ASN A 141 -14.19 18.62 12.42
C ASN A 141 -15.47 18.11 11.75
N SER A 142 -16.14 17.10 12.32
CA SER A 142 -17.35 16.52 11.72
C SER A 142 -18.41 16.17 12.75
N PHE A 143 -19.70 16.28 12.32
CA PHE A 143 -20.85 15.83 13.11
C PHE A 143 -20.98 14.31 13.19
N ILE A 144 -20.35 13.58 12.26
CA ILE A 144 -20.41 12.11 12.16
C ILE A 144 -18.99 11.57 12.22
N THR A 145 -18.78 10.57 13.05
CA THR A 145 -17.52 9.80 13.09
C THR A 145 -17.75 8.40 12.55
N LEU A 146 -16.91 7.97 11.59
CA LEU A 146 -17.01 6.63 11.04
C LEU A 146 -16.37 5.61 11.98
N PRO A 147 -17.04 4.48 12.25
CA PRO A 147 -16.50 3.43 13.10
C PRO A 147 -15.41 2.64 12.34
N VAL A 148 -14.15 2.80 12.67
CA VAL A 148 -13.04 2.04 12.09
C VAL A 148 -12.88 0.64 12.70
N GLY A 149 -13.62 0.34 13.77
CA GLY A 149 -13.54 -0.94 14.48
C GLY A 149 -12.16 -1.14 15.12
N GLN A 150 -11.97 -0.71 16.36
CA GLN A 150 -10.73 -1.00 17.08
C GLN A 150 -10.75 -2.43 17.61
N PHE A 151 -9.63 -3.15 17.45
CA PHE A 151 -9.51 -4.45 18.10
C PHE A 151 -9.52 -4.31 19.62
N PRO A 152 -10.09 -5.27 20.38
CA PRO A 152 -10.16 -5.19 21.85
C PRO A 152 -8.80 -5.05 22.54
N TRP A 153 -7.75 -5.52 21.89
CA TRP A 153 -6.35 -5.46 22.34
C TRP A 153 -5.54 -4.33 21.70
N ALA A 154 -6.17 -3.49 20.85
CA ALA A 154 -5.51 -2.31 20.33
C ALA A 154 -5.17 -1.36 21.47
N GLU A 155 -3.94 -0.86 21.50
CA GLU A 155 -3.56 0.17 22.48
C GLU A 155 -4.54 1.33 22.37
N LYS A 156 -5.23 1.65 23.48
CA LYS A 156 -6.02 2.86 23.61
C LYS A 156 -5.06 4.02 23.31
N GLY A 157 -5.30 4.66 22.18
CA GLY A 157 -4.37 5.59 21.53
C GLY A 157 -3.49 6.37 22.50
N HIS A 158 -2.22 6.51 22.15
CA HIS A 158 -1.32 7.39 22.88
C HIS A 158 -2.04 8.72 23.10
N PRO A 159 -2.08 9.24 24.33
CA PRO A 159 -2.63 10.56 24.57
C PRO A 159 -1.90 11.52 23.66
N HIS A 160 -2.66 12.29 22.86
CA HIS A 160 -2.10 13.31 21.99
C HIS A 160 -1.05 14.09 22.77
N VAL A 161 0.16 14.21 22.21
CA VAL A 161 1.20 15.11 22.72
C VAL A 161 0.57 16.50 22.79
N GLY A 162 0.08 16.90 23.95
CA GLY A 162 -0.68 18.14 24.16
C GLY A 162 -1.68 18.11 25.30
N SER A 163 -2.04 16.95 25.86
CA SER A 163 -2.78 16.92 27.11
C SER A 163 -1.82 17.22 28.26
N LYS A 164 -1.80 18.51 28.68
CA LYS A 164 -1.18 18.91 29.95
C LYS A 164 -1.63 17.93 31.04
N PRO A 165 -0.73 17.46 31.91
CA PRO A 165 -1.14 16.67 33.08
C PRO A 165 -2.09 17.54 33.88
N LYS A 166 -3.33 17.07 34.05
CA LYS A 166 -4.21 17.57 35.09
C LYS A 166 -3.59 17.05 36.39
N ASN A 167 -2.84 17.90 37.07
CA ASN A 167 -2.59 17.90 38.49
C ASN A 167 -1.28 18.65 38.79
N LEU A 168 -1.42 19.91 39.06
CA LEU A 168 -0.79 20.61 40.17
C LEU A 168 -1.74 21.68 40.65
#